data_ac6a201776732ae629cbc4f7181bfb87
#
_entry.id   ac6a201776732ae629cbc4f7181bfb87
#
_cell.length_a   1.000
_cell.length_b   1.000
_cell.length_c   1.000
_cell.angle_alpha   90.00
_cell.angle_beta   90.00
_cell.angle_gamma   90.00
#
_symmetry.space_group_name_H-M   'P 1'
#
loop_
_entity.id
_entity.type
_entity.pdbx_description
1 polymer ?
#
loop_
_entity_poly.entity_id
_entity_poly.type
_entity_poly.pdbx_seq_one_letter_code
_entity_poly.pdbx_strand_id
1 'polypeptide(L)' 'MTTPKPIEEVKYKVVELGTSGWCVNDPKQDVGLDKEQARERLNFYMNEGISPDRLRAQIDK' A
#
# COMPACT_ATOMS: atom_id res chain seq x y z
N MET A 1 20.25 -22.93 -10.58
CA MET A 1 20.08 -22.57 -10.19
C MET A 1 19.15 -21.98 -9.85
N THR A 2 18.90 -21.84 -9.45
CA THR A 2 17.97 -21.43 -9.23
C THR A 2 17.86 -20.47 -8.45
N THR A 3 17.58 -19.71 -8.62
CA THR A 3 17.56 -18.78 -7.97
C THR A 3 16.55 -18.67 -7.20
N PRO A 4 16.64 -18.51 -6.22
CA PRO A 4 15.74 -18.53 -5.33
C PRO A 4 15.10 -17.33 -5.28
N LYS A 5 14.18 -17.29 -5.35
CA LYS A 5 13.51 -16.31 -5.30
C LYS A 5 13.45 -15.85 -4.02
N PRO A 6 13.24 -14.76 -3.82
CA PRO A 6 13.20 -14.16 -2.67
C PRO A 6 12.21 -14.67 -1.93
N ILE A 7 12.48 -15.04 -0.94
CA ILE A 7 11.68 -15.60 -0.23
C ILE A 7 10.55 -14.85 0.02
N GLU A 8 10.54 -13.75 0.13
CA GLU A 8 9.45 -13.18 0.42
C GLU A 8 9.06 -12.37 -0.57
N GLU A 9 7.97 -12.52 -0.96
CA GLU A 9 7.34 -11.73 -1.71
C GLU A 9 6.69 -10.84 -0.80
N VAL A 10 7.20 -9.74 -0.42
CA VAL A 10 6.60 -8.81 0.48
C VAL A 10 5.50 -8.07 -0.24
N LYS A 11 4.33 -8.10 0.31
CA LYS A 11 3.19 -7.38 -0.23
C LYS A 11 2.87 -6.21 0.66
N TYR A 12 2.26 -5.20 0.08
CA TYR A 12 1.94 -3.98 0.80
C TYR A 12 0.47 -3.66 0.69
N LYS A 13 -0.02 -2.84 1.60
CA LYS A 13 -1.35 -2.31 1.52
C LYS A 13 -1.27 -0.82 1.77
N VAL A 14 -2.14 -0.07 1.13
CA VAL A 14 -2.17 1.38 1.29
C VAL A 14 -3.29 1.73 2.22
N VAL A 15 -2.97 2.47 3.25
CA VAL A 15 -3.94 2.84 4.27
C VAL A 15 -4.00 4.35 4.39
N GLU A 16 -5.12 4.83 4.85
CA GLU A 16 -5.35 6.24 5.05
C GLU A 16 -5.75 6.48 6.49
N LEU A 17 -5.32 7.56 7.07
CA LEU A 17 -5.65 7.89 8.44
C LEU A 17 -7.05 8.47 8.49
N GLY A 18 -7.94 7.78 9.14
CA GLY A 18 -9.30 8.25 9.34
C GLY A 18 -9.53 8.55 10.79
N THR A 19 -10.77 8.77 11.16
CA THR A 19 -11.10 9.09 12.53
C THR A 19 -10.89 7.92 13.45
N SER A 20 -10.98 6.70 12.93
CA SER A 20 -10.78 5.53 13.76
C SER A 20 -9.38 4.97 13.60
N GLY A 21 -8.49 5.64 12.94
CA GLY A 21 -7.14 5.17 12.77
C GLY A 21 -6.84 4.84 11.32
N TRP A 22 -5.82 4.04 11.09
CA TRP A 22 -5.39 3.73 9.73
C TRP A 22 -6.26 2.62 9.15
N CYS A 23 -6.88 2.90 8.03
CA CYS A 23 -7.78 1.95 7.40
C CYS A 23 -7.51 1.84 5.91
N VAL A 24 -7.77 0.67 5.37
CA VAL A 24 -7.67 0.45 3.93
C VAL A 24 -8.94 0.98 3.29
N ASN A 25 -8.81 1.86 2.31
CA ASN A 25 -9.97 2.41 1.64
C ASN A 25 -10.59 1.43 0.67
N ASP A 26 -9.80 0.68 -0.02
CA ASP A 26 -10.33 -0.25 -1.00
C ASP A 26 -9.70 -1.62 -0.76
N PRO A 27 -10.36 -2.49 -0.04
CA PRO A 27 -9.79 -3.78 0.29
C PRO A 27 -9.50 -4.65 -0.93
N LYS A 28 -9.96 -4.28 -2.09
CA LYS A 28 -9.67 -5.07 -3.26
C LYS A 28 -8.50 -4.54 -4.05
N GLN A 29 -8.31 -3.24 -4.07
CA GLN A 29 -7.25 -2.65 -4.88
C GLN A 29 -6.07 -2.14 -4.08
N ASP A 30 -6.25 -1.93 -2.81
CA ASP A 30 -5.19 -1.36 -1.98
C ASP A 30 -4.47 -2.38 -1.13
N VAL A 31 -4.63 -3.66 -1.43
CA VAL A 31 -3.94 -4.72 -0.69
C VAL A 31 -3.24 -5.64 -1.66
N GLY A 32 -2.32 -6.40 -1.19
CA GLY A 32 -1.59 -7.35 -2.02
C GLY A 32 -0.76 -6.70 -3.10
N LEU A 33 -0.25 -5.51 -2.84
CA LEU A 33 0.48 -4.73 -3.83
C LEU A 33 1.98 -4.96 -3.71
N ASP A 34 2.68 -4.90 -4.81
CA ASP A 34 4.12 -4.90 -4.70
C ASP A 34 4.57 -3.46 -4.41
N LYS A 35 5.85 -3.24 -4.24
CA LYS A 35 6.35 -1.97 -3.84
C LYS A 35 6.00 -0.87 -4.83
N GLU A 36 6.14 -1.14 -6.08
CA GLU A 36 5.82 -0.16 -7.08
C GLU A 36 4.36 0.13 -7.18
N GLN A 37 3.52 -0.87 -7.07
CA GLN A 37 2.08 -0.68 -7.11
C GLN A 37 1.62 0.12 -5.91
N ALA A 38 2.21 -0.14 -4.75
CA ALA A 38 1.86 0.61 -3.56
C ALA A 38 2.19 2.08 -3.73
N ARG A 39 3.33 2.36 -4.34
CA ARG A 39 3.72 3.72 -4.57
C ARG A 39 2.77 4.42 -5.53
N GLU A 40 2.35 3.71 -6.55
CA GLU A 40 1.40 4.27 -7.50
C GLU A 40 0.07 4.57 -6.86
N ARG A 41 -0.38 3.71 -5.96
CA ARG A 41 -1.64 3.97 -5.26
C ARG A 41 -1.51 5.19 -4.34
N LEU A 42 -0.37 5.34 -3.71
CA LEU A 42 -0.14 6.51 -2.88
C LEU A 42 -0.20 7.78 -3.73
N ASN A 43 0.44 7.75 -4.88
CA ASN A 43 0.41 8.90 -5.77
C ASN A 43 -0.99 9.20 -6.27
N PHE A 44 -1.76 8.17 -6.54
CA PHE A 44 -3.12 8.33 -6.99
C PHE A 44 -3.93 9.08 -5.93
N TYR A 45 -3.79 8.69 -4.68
CA TYR A 45 -4.54 9.34 -3.60
C TYR A 45 -4.05 10.77 -3.36
N MET A 46 -2.78 11.01 -3.50
CA MET A 46 -2.27 12.35 -3.34
C MET A 46 -2.78 13.26 -4.45
N ASN A 47 -2.93 12.73 -5.64
CA ASN A 47 -3.51 13.47 -6.74
C ASN A 47 -5.00 13.73 -6.53
N GLU A 48 -5.65 12.92 -5.74
CA GLU A 48 -7.03 13.13 -5.40
C GLU A 48 -7.19 14.16 -4.30
N GLY A 49 -6.12 14.65 -3.75
CA GLY A 49 -6.19 15.67 -2.73
C GLY A 49 -5.92 15.21 -1.32
N ILE A 50 -5.54 13.97 -1.12
CA ILE A 50 -5.28 13.47 0.21
C ILE A 50 -3.86 13.80 0.59
N SER A 51 -3.68 14.31 1.80
CA SER A 51 -2.37 14.71 2.25
C SER A 51 -1.45 13.52 2.43
N PRO A 52 -0.21 13.60 2.05
CA PRO A 52 0.73 12.49 2.24
C PRO A 52 0.88 12.09 3.71
N ASP A 53 0.64 13.02 4.63
CA ASP A 53 0.71 12.69 6.06
C ASP A 53 -0.38 11.73 6.46
N ARG A 54 -1.42 11.63 5.68
CA ARG A 54 -2.54 10.76 6.00
C ARG A 54 -2.53 9.49 5.19
N LEU A 55 -1.47 9.23 4.46
CA LEU A 55 -1.35 8.04 3.64
C LEU A 55 -0.12 7.25 4.03
N ARG A 56 -0.19 5.97 3.93
CA ARG A 56 0.94 5.12 4.30
C ARG A 56 0.84 3.77 3.62
N ALA A 57 1.97 3.23 3.22
CA ALA A 57 2.02 1.86 2.74
C ALA A 57 2.55 0.99 3.85
N GLN A 58 1.83 -0.03 4.19
CA GLN A 58 2.22 -0.94 5.27
C GLN A 58 2.38 -2.33 4.70
N ILE A 59 3.15 -3.15 5.38
CA ILE A 59 3.32 -4.52 4.96
C ILE A 59 2.01 -5.26 5.17
N ASP A 60 1.55 -5.93 4.11
CA ASP A 60 0.29 -6.64 4.17
C ASP A 60 0.61 -8.08 4.52
N LYS A 61 0.33 -8.49 5.70
CA LYS A 61 0.60 -9.85 6.14
C LYS A 61 -0.57 -10.77 6.03
#